data_e13822686d3d5bc108ae9df0566e59a1
#
_entry.id   e13822686d3d5bc108ae9df0566e59a1
#
_cell.length_a   1.000
_cell.length_b   1.000
_cell.length_c   1.000
_cell.angle_alpha   90.00
_cell.angle_beta   90.00
_cell.angle_gamma   90.00
#
_symmetry.space_group_name_H-M   'P 1'
#
loop_
_entity.id
_entity.type
_entity.pdbx_description
1 polymer ?
#
loop_
_entity_poly.entity_id
_entity_poly.type
_entity_poly.pdbx_seq_one_letter_code
_entity_poly.pdbx_strand_id
1 'polypeptide(L)'
;MKAVLQRLRDLRRASRFDVLLIHREAFLIGSTFFERRFRKSKAKMVFDFDDSIFLPDTSDANRKLKWLKNPDKTGKLIAMCDMVFAGNSYLARYASQFNPNVKIVPTTINTTDVHKKPDRVKKENTVCIGWTGSITTIKHFELATPVLIKLKEKYGDSIRIKVIGDENYRNKELDIKGIAWSRENEIDELSEFDIGIMPLPDDEWSKGKCGLKGLEYMALEIPPVLSRVGVNVEIIQDGVNGYLAQSNEEWLEKISRLIESEELRVKMGKEALKTVQEKYSTDSQKKNYLKYLNELFEVKDNRQNKYSDL
;
A
#
# COMPACT_ATOMS: atom_id res chain seq x y z
N MET A 1 18.16 10.40 20.67
CA MET A 1 17.76 11.24 21.82
C MET A 1 16.47 12.02 21.58
N LYS A 2 16.32 12.81 20.50
CA LYS A 2 15.08 13.57 20.20
C LYS A 2 13.81 12.70 20.16
N ALA A 3 13.84 11.52 19.51
CA ALA A 3 12.68 10.63 19.41
C ALA A 3 12.23 10.10 20.78
N VAL A 4 13.13 9.73 21.68
CA VAL A 4 12.80 9.28 23.04
C VAL A 4 12.14 10.40 23.84
N LEU A 5 12.69 11.62 23.78
CA LEU A 5 12.11 12.79 24.46
C LEU A 5 10.71 13.10 23.94
N GLN A 6 10.49 12.95 22.61
CA GLN A 6 9.16 13.11 22.03
C GLN A 6 8.19 12.06 22.59
N ARG A 7 8.55 10.79 22.61
CA ARG A 7 7.70 9.72 23.17
C ARG A 7 7.40 9.90 24.67
N LEU A 8 8.34 10.43 25.44
CA LEU A 8 8.09 10.77 26.85
C LEU A 8 7.09 11.93 27.00
N ARG A 9 7.13 12.92 26.10
CA ARG A 9 6.11 13.99 26.05
C ARG A 9 4.74 13.41 25.65
N ASP A 10 4.71 12.52 24.65
CA ASP A 10 3.48 11.86 24.19
C ASP A 10 2.82 11.06 25.34
N LEU A 11 3.62 10.34 26.14
CA LEU A 11 3.13 9.62 27.32
C LEU A 11 2.43 10.53 28.33
N ARG A 12 2.99 11.73 28.61
CA ARG A 12 2.37 12.69 29.53
C ARG A 12 1.05 13.26 29.01
N ARG A 13 0.85 13.23 27.69
CA ARG A 13 -0.35 13.75 27.02
C ARG A 13 -1.39 12.67 26.72
N ALA A 14 -1.02 11.40 26.80
CA ALA A 14 -1.85 10.28 26.39
C ALA A 14 -3.25 10.25 27.03
N SER A 15 -3.33 10.60 28.32
CA SER A 15 -4.62 10.65 29.05
C SER A 15 -5.55 11.80 28.65
N ARG A 16 -5.12 12.69 27.75
CA ARG A 16 -5.94 13.79 27.22
C ARG A 16 -6.70 13.40 25.96
N PHE A 17 -6.47 12.21 25.44
CA PHE A 17 -7.09 11.68 24.23
C PHE A 17 -7.98 10.50 24.54
N ASP A 18 -9.04 10.34 23.78
CA ASP A 18 -9.94 9.20 23.88
C ASP A 18 -9.37 7.98 23.16
N VAL A 19 -8.65 8.20 22.04
CA VAL A 19 -8.02 7.17 21.22
C VAL A 19 -6.55 7.49 20.97
N LEU A 20 -5.71 6.47 21.07
CA LEU A 20 -4.30 6.48 20.64
C LEU A 20 -4.14 5.54 19.47
N LEU A 21 -3.89 6.09 18.28
CA LEU A 21 -3.56 5.31 17.08
C LEU A 21 -2.05 5.09 17.02
N ILE A 22 -1.63 3.83 16.95
CA ILE A 22 -0.23 3.43 16.81
C ILE A 22 -0.05 2.84 15.42
N HIS A 23 0.53 3.63 14.52
CA HIS A 23 0.89 3.15 13.19
C HIS A 23 2.21 2.40 13.22
N ARG A 24 2.18 1.11 12.89
CA ARG A 24 3.29 0.14 12.91
C ARG A 24 3.92 -0.02 14.30
N GLU A 25 4.64 0.94 14.79
CA GLU A 25 5.30 0.92 16.11
C GLU A 25 5.51 2.33 16.68
N ALA A 26 5.37 2.47 18.00
CA ALA A 26 5.65 3.74 18.67
C ALA A 26 7.15 4.05 18.72
N PHE A 27 8.00 3.01 18.70
CA PHE A 27 9.45 3.15 18.74
C PHE A 27 10.14 1.97 18.05
N LEU A 28 11.13 2.25 17.21
CA LEU A 28 11.79 1.28 16.31
C LEU A 28 12.63 0.19 17.01
N ILE A 29 13.03 0.41 18.27
CA ILE A 29 13.84 -0.57 19.01
C ILE A 29 12.90 -1.65 19.58
N GLY A 30 13.30 -2.91 19.49
CA GLY A 30 12.54 -4.14 19.79
C GLY A 30 11.82 -4.25 21.13
N SER A 31 11.69 -3.16 21.90
CA SER A 31 11.00 -3.08 23.19
C SER A 31 9.58 -2.51 23.03
N THR A 32 8.61 -3.07 23.75
CA THR A 32 7.24 -2.56 23.88
C THR A 32 7.07 -1.57 25.05
N PHE A 33 8.17 -0.95 25.49
CA PHE A 33 8.18 -0.09 26.68
C PHE A 33 7.19 1.08 26.57
N PHE A 34 7.21 1.81 25.47
CA PHE A 34 6.34 2.97 25.26
C PHE A 34 4.87 2.54 25.13
N GLU A 35 4.62 1.48 24.38
CA GLU A 35 3.27 0.97 24.13
C GLU A 35 2.63 0.45 25.43
N ARG A 36 3.38 -0.26 26.27
CA ARG A 36 2.92 -0.66 27.60
C ARG A 36 2.61 0.54 28.52
N ARG A 37 3.34 1.64 28.36
CA ARG A 37 3.06 2.88 29.11
C ARG A 37 1.83 3.58 28.57
N PHE A 38 1.64 3.64 27.25
CA PHE A 38 0.41 4.15 26.64
C PHE A 38 -0.81 3.34 27.09
N ARG A 39 -0.71 2.02 27.19
CA ARG A 39 -1.79 1.15 27.67
C ARG A 39 -2.26 1.47 29.10
N LYS A 40 -1.43 2.10 29.93
CA LYS A 40 -1.83 2.54 31.29
C LYS A 40 -2.66 3.83 31.27
N SER A 41 -2.80 4.51 30.14
CA SER A 41 -3.70 5.66 30.02
C SER A 41 -5.17 5.20 29.96
N LYS A 42 -6.10 6.14 30.07
CA LYS A 42 -7.54 5.87 29.89
C LYS A 42 -7.95 5.75 28.42
N ALA A 43 -7.08 6.17 27.51
CA ALA A 43 -7.34 6.15 26.06
C ALA A 43 -7.43 4.72 25.54
N LYS A 44 -8.34 4.49 24.59
CA LYS A 44 -8.39 3.26 23.79
C LYS A 44 -7.21 3.20 22.85
N MET A 45 -6.58 2.05 22.74
CA MET A 45 -5.45 1.85 21.84
C MET A 45 -5.88 1.15 20.56
N VAL A 46 -5.60 1.75 19.42
CA VAL A 46 -5.79 1.15 18.10
C VAL A 46 -4.41 0.93 17.47
N PHE A 47 -4.16 -0.28 17.02
CA PHE A 47 -2.95 -0.61 16.25
C PHE A 47 -3.28 -0.62 14.78
N ASP A 48 -2.46 0.06 13.96
CA ASP A 48 -2.64 0.17 12.53
C ASP A 48 -1.37 -0.27 11.80
N PHE A 49 -1.50 -1.19 10.83
CA PHE A 49 -0.37 -1.66 10.04
C PHE A 49 -0.76 -2.07 8.62
N ASP A 50 0.12 -1.73 7.69
CA ASP A 50 -0.05 -1.83 6.24
C ASP A 50 1.08 -2.61 5.54
N ASP A 51 1.91 -3.30 6.32
CA ASP A 51 3.05 -4.10 5.83
C ASP A 51 3.30 -5.31 6.73
N SER A 52 3.96 -6.36 6.21
CA SER A 52 4.34 -7.58 6.96
C SER A 52 5.47 -7.33 7.98
N ILE A 53 5.31 -6.31 8.84
CA ILE A 53 6.35 -5.90 9.81
C ILE A 53 6.69 -6.98 10.86
N PHE A 54 5.89 -8.02 10.96
CA PHE A 54 6.13 -9.20 11.79
C PHE A 54 7.10 -10.21 11.15
N LEU A 55 7.42 -10.04 9.87
CA LEU A 55 8.43 -10.87 9.22
C LEU A 55 9.83 -10.31 9.46
N PRO A 56 10.85 -11.18 9.59
CA PRO A 56 12.23 -10.77 9.86
C PRO A 56 12.94 -10.15 8.66
N ASP A 57 12.19 -9.70 7.64
CA ASP A 57 12.80 -9.10 6.45
C ASP A 57 13.36 -7.71 6.74
N THR A 58 14.56 -7.47 6.27
CA THR A 58 15.24 -6.17 6.31
C THR A 58 15.82 -5.92 4.94
N SER A 59 15.49 -4.75 4.36
CA SER A 59 16.16 -4.29 3.14
C SER A 59 17.69 -4.28 3.35
N ASP A 60 18.46 -4.53 2.29
CA ASP A 60 19.91 -4.54 2.35
C ASP A 60 20.48 -3.24 2.95
N ALA A 61 19.85 -2.10 2.70
CA ALA A 61 20.21 -0.82 3.30
C ALA A 61 20.11 -0.80 4.84
N ASN A 62 19.22 -1.61 5.43
CA ASN A 62 18.98 -1.69 6.88
C ASN A 62 19.53 -2.97 7.52
N ARG A 63 20.30 -3.77 6.79
CA ARG A 63 20.83 -5.07 7.24
C ARG A 63 21.60 -4.98 8.56
N LYS A 64 22.33 -3.89 8.78
CA LYS A 64 23.07 -3.62 10.03
C LYS A 64 22.16 -3.41 11.25
N LEU A 65 20.89 -3.07 11.04
CA LEU A 65 19.91 -2.82 12.11
C LEU A 65 18.98 -4.04 12.35
N LYS A 66 19.22 -5.16 11.67
CA LYS A 66 18.39 -6.38 11.77
C LYS A 66 18.26 -6.87 13.22
N TRP A 67 19.32 -6.78 14.01
CA TRP A 67 19.35 -7.19 15.42
C TRP A 67 18.46 -6.34 16.34
N LEU A 68 18.08 -5.12 15.91
CA LEU A 68 17.16 -4.25 16.65
C LEU A 68 15.69 -4.57 16.40
N LYS A 69 15.39 -5.31 15.32
CA LYS A 69 14.02 -5.74 15.01
C LYS A 69 13.66 -6.97 15.84
N ASN A 70 12.50 -6.93 16.45
CA ASN A 70 11.91 -8.07 17.16
C ASN A 70 10.59 -8.43 16.49
N PRO A 71 10.52 -9.48 15.67
CA PRO A 71 9.27 -9.91 15.00
C PRO A 71 8.13 -10.17 15.99
N ASP A 72 8.43 -10.71 17.17
CA ASP A 72 7.44 -11.00 18.23
C ASP A 72 6.80 -9.72 18.80
N LYS A 73 7.40 -8.56 18.57
CA LYS A 73 6.87 -7.29 19.04
C LYS A 73 5.51 -7.01 18.44
N THR A 74 5.31 -7.28 17.16
CA THR A 74 4.06 -7.01 16.44
C THR A 74 2.89 -7.77 17.08
N GLY A 75 3.01 -9.08 17.32
CA GLY A 75 1.98 -9.87 18.00
C GLY A 75 1.66 -9.35 19.40
N LYS A 76 2.69 -8.92 20.17
CA LYS A 76 2.51 -8.32 21.49
C LYS A 76 1.79 -6.97 21.43
N LEU A 77 2.04 -6.16 20.42
CA LEU A 77 1.34 -4.88 20.20
C LEU A 77 -0.13 -5.12 19.86
N ILE A 78 -0.40 -6.03 18.93
CA ILE A 78 -1.75 -6.44 18.54
C ILE A 78 -2.55 -6.91 19.76
N ALA A 79 -1.98 -7.77 20.58
CA ALA A 79 -2.63 -8.31 21.78
C ALA A 79 -2.92 -7.23 22.85
N MET A 80 -2.15 -6.15 22.89
CA MET A 80 -2.35 -5.05 23.86
C MET A 80 -3.40 -4.04 23.45
N CYS A 81 -3.79 -3.99 22.17
CA CYS A 81 -4.68 -2.96 21.65
C CYS A 81 -6.16 -3.35 21.79
N ASP A 82 -7.02 -2.35 21.90
CA ASP A 82 -8.48 -2.53 21.98
C ASP A 82 -9.07 -2.87 20.61
N MET A 83 -8.40 -2.46 19.53
CA MET A 83 -8.75 -2.74 18.14
C MET A 83 -7.51 -2.73 17.25
N VAL A 84 -7.58 -3.46 16.15
CA VAL A 84 -6.51 -3.51 15.13
C VAL A 84 -7.08 -3.14 13.77
N PHE A 85 -6.42 -2.21 13.10
CA PHE A 85 -6.62 -1.91 11.69
C PHE A 85 -5.54 -2.63 10.88
N ALA A 86 -5.94 -3.49 9.99
CA ALA A 86 -5.08 -4.24 9.10
C ALA A 86 -5.34 -3.81 7.65
N GLY A 87 -4.30 -3.48 6.92
CA GLY A 87 -4.41 -2.91 5.57
C GLY A 87 -4.95 -3.88 4.51
N ASN A 88 -4.97 -5.19 4.78
CA ASN A 88 -5.50 -6.21 3.87
C ASN A 88 -5.90 -7.49 4.61
N SER A 89 -6.50 -8.45 3.89
CA SER A 89 -7.00 -9.71 4.44
C SER A 89 -5.87 -10.62 4.98
N TYR A 90 -4.69 -10.61 4.37
CA TYR A 90 -3.53 -11.36 4.84
C TYR A 90 -3.05 -10.86 6.21
N LEU A 91 -2.88 -9.55 6.35
CA LEU A 91 -2.52 -8.90 7.62
C LEU A 91 -3.59 -9.12 8.69
N ALA A 92 -4.86 -9.06 8.31
CA ALA A 92 -5.97 -9.30 9.23
C ALA A 92 -5.96 -10.73 9.77
N ARG A 93 -5.69 -11.73 8.95
CA ARG A 93 -5.54 -13.14 9.39
C ARG A 93 -4.41 -13.31 10.40
N TYR A 94 -3.27 -12.65 10.18
CA TYR A 94 -2.20 -12.64 11.16
C TYR A 94 -2.64 -12.00 12.48
N ALA A 95 -3.25 -10.81 12.42
CA ALA A 95 -3.68 -10.07 13.60
C ALA A 95 -4.73 -10.81 14.42
N SER A 96 -5.64 -11.54 13.78
CA SER A 96 -6.71 -12.31 14.42
C SER A 96 -6.22 -13.44 15.32
N GLN A 97 -4.95 -13.84 15.18
CA GLN A 97 -4.33 -14.81 16.10
C GLN A 97 -4.08 -14.20 17.49
N PHE A 98 -4.01 -12.89 17.62
CA PHE A 98 -3.65 -12.17 18.84
C PHE A 98 -4.77 -11.25 19.36
N ASN A 99 -5.72 -10.85 18.52
CA ASN A 99 -6.78 -9.92 18.87
C ASN A 99 -8.09 -10.26 18.15
N PRO A 100 -9.22 -10.43 18.86
CA PRO A 100 -10.50 -10.74 18.24
C PRO A 100 -11.14 -9.53 17.53
N ASN A 101 -10.70 -8.30 17.84
CA ASN A 101 -11.27 -7.07 17.28
C ASN A 101 -10.37 -6.50 16.16
N VAL A 102 -10.34 -7.21 15.03
CA VAL A 102 -9.58 -6.81 13.84
C VAL A 102 -10.54 -6.30 12.77
N LYS A 103 -10.20 -5.15 12.17
CA LYS A 103 -10.92 -4.54 11.06
C LYS A 103 -9.98 -4.42 9.86
N ILE A 104 -10.47 -4.73 8.68
CA ILE A 104 -9.73 -4.43 7.45
C ILE A 104 -9.99 -2.97 7.09
N VAL A 105 -8.91 -2.20 7.09
CA VAL A 105 -8.90 -0.79 6.69
C VAL A 105 -7.90 -0.65 5.55
N PRO A 106 -8.37 -0.64 4.30
CA PRO A 106 -7.48 -0.63 3.15
C PRO A 106 -6.70 0.69 3.04
N THR A 107 -5.57 0.65 2.38
CA THR A 107 -4.87 1.87 1.94
C THR A 107 -5.81 2.72 1.10
N THR A 108 -5.82 4.03 1.36
CA THR A 108 -6.71 4.97 0.67
C THR A 108 -5.95 6.02 -0.11
N ILE A 109 -6.58 6.48 -1.20
CA ILE A 109 -6.06 7.53 -2.07
C ILE A 109 -6.96 8.77 -1.94
N ASN A 110 -6.36 9.94 -1.83
CA ASN A 110 -7.09 11.22 -1.89
C ASN A 110 -7.31 11.61 -3.35
N THR A 111 -8.45 11.21 -3.90
CA THR A 111 -8.86 11.51 -5.28
C THR A 111 -9.49 12.90 -5.43
N THR A 112 -9.81 13.56 -4.33
CA THR A 112 -10.49 14.87 -4.33
C THR A 112 -9.49 16.03 -4.46
N ASP A 113 -8.35 15.96 -3.75
CA ASP A 113 -7.43 17.09 -3.67
C ASP A 113 -6.03 16.80 -4.23
N VAL A 114 -5.59 15.54 -4.23
CA VAL A 114 -4.20 15.17 -4.55
C VAL A 114 -4.08 14.41 -5.86
N HIS A 115 -4.72 13.24 -5.96
CA HIS A 115 -4.58 12.35 -7.11
C HIS A 115 -5.63 12.68 -8.17
N LYS A 116 -5.46 13.82 -8.83
CA LYS A 116 -6.27 14.24 -9.98
C LYS A 116 -5.42 14.20 -11.22
N LYS A 117 -5.95 13.57 -12.26
CA LYS A 117 -5.29 13.58 -13.56
C LYS A 117 -5.21 15.01 -14.09
N PRO A 118 -4.00 15.55 -14.36
CA PRO A 118 -3.86 16.87 -14.94
C PRO A 118 -4.46 16.92 -16.37
N ASP A 119 -5.03 18.07 -16.73
CA ASP A 119 -5.47 18.35 -18.11
C ASP A 119 -4.25 18.56 -19.00
N ARG A 120 -3.59 17.47 -19.37
CA ARG A 120 -2.41 17.50 -20.26
C ARG A 120 -2.77 16.90 -21.61
N VAL A 121 -2.45 17.61 -22.66
CA VAL A 121 -2.43 17.05 -24.01
C VAL A 121 -1.12 16.27 -24.16
N LYS A 122 -1.23 14.98 -24.41
CA LYS A 122 -0.07 14.12 -24.69
C LYS A 122 0.60 14.62 -25.98
N LYS A 123 1.88 14.95 -25.90
CA LYS A 123 2.66 15.49 -27.02
C LYS A 123 3.24 14.42 -27.95
N GLU A 124 3.26 13.16 -27.52
CA GLU A 124 3.94 12.06 -28.19
C GLU A 124 3.01 10.88 -28.45
N ASN A 125 3.12 10.25 -29.61
CA ASN A 125 2.39 9.02 -29.94
C ASN A 125 3.00 7.75 -29.27
N THR A 126 3.97 7.93 -28.39
CA THR A 126 4.69 6.85 -27.71
C THR A 126 3.92 6.40 -26.46
N VAL A 127 3.74 5.09 -26.30
CA VAL A 127 3.10 4.52 -25.09
C VAL A 127 4.11 4.42 -23.96
N CYS A 128 3.83 5.07 -22.84
CA CYS A 128 4.68 5.07 -21.65
C CYS A 128 4.27 3.96 -20.68
N ILE A 129 5.16 3.00 -20.47
CA ILE A 129 5.01 1.97 -19.42
C ILE A 129 5.77 2.46 -18.20
N GLY A 130 5.06 2.70 -17.09
CA GLY A 130 5.64 3.31 -15.92
C GLY A 130 5.66 2.43 -14.68
N TRP A 131 6.68 2.63 -13.86
CA TRP A 131 6.80 2.09 -12.53
C TRP A 131 7.23 3.18 -11.54
N THR A 132 6.62 3.20 -10.35
CA THR A 132 7.05 4.04 -9.24
C THR A 132 7.42 3.20 -8.03
N GLY A 133 8.34 3.70 -7.20
CA GLY A 133 8.73 3.01 -5.98
C GLY A 133 9.82 3.73 -5.21
N SER A 134 10.63 2.96 -4.51
CA SER A 134 11.79 3.45 -3.76
C SER A 134 13.03 2.66 -4.14
N ILE A 135 14.21 3.18 -3.79
CA ILE A 135 15.51 2.50 -3.97
C ILE A 135 15.45 1.05 -3.45
N THR A 136 14.77 0.82 -2.33
CA THR A 136 14.68 -0.52 -1.73
C THR A 136 13.75 -1.48 -2.46
N THR A 137 12.87 -0.96 -3.33
CA THR A 137 11.88 -1.74 -4.08
C THR A 137 12.17 -1.84 -5.58
N ILE A 138 13.27 -1.24 -6.05
CA ILE A 138 13.69 -1.33 -7.47
C ILE A 138 13.88 -2.79 -7.93
N LYS A 139 14.32 -3.68 -7.04
CA LYS A 139 14.41 -5.12 -7.28
C LYS A 139 13.09 -5.75 -7.73
N HIS A 140 11.95 -5.17 -7.36
CA HIS A 140 10.65 -5.65 -7.83
C HIS A 140 10.39 -5.22 -9.28
N PHE A 141 10.80 -4.00 -9.66
CA PHE A 141 10.75 -3.58 -11.06
C PHE A 141 11.56 -4.52 -11.96
N GLU A 142 12.73 -4.94 -11.50
CA GLU A 142 13.63 -5.81 -12.24
C GLU A 142 13.03 -7.19 -12.58
N LEU A 143 12.00 -7.65 -11.82
CA LEU A 143 11.26 -8.86 -12.17
C LEU A 143 10.55 -8.76 -13.52
N ALA A 144 10.18 -7.56 -13.93
CA ALA A 144 9.54 -7.32 -15.25
C ALA A 144 10.55 -7.11 -16.38
N THR A 145 11.84 -6.90 -16.09
CA THR A 145 12.87 -6.61 -17.10
C THR A 145 12.87 -7.57 -18.28
N PRO A 146 12.80 -8.91 -18.09
CA PRO A 146 12.78 -9.84 -19.24
C PRO A 146 11.59 -9.65 -20.17
N VAL A 147 10.44 -9.25 -19.64
CA VAL A 147 9.22 -8.96 -20.41
C VAL A 147 9.35 -7.62 -21.10
N LEU A 148 9.87 -6.61 -20.40
CA LEU A 148 10.06 -5.26 -20.96
C LEU A 148 11.03 -5.25 -22.13
N ILE A 149 12.08 -6.08 -22.09
CA ILE A 149 13.01 -6.28 -23.22
C ILE A 149 12.28 -6.82 -24.45
N LYS A 150 11.48 -7.89 -24.27
CA LYS A 150 10.67 -8.45 -25.37
C LYS A 150 9.66 -7.44 -25.94
N LEU A 151 9.08 -6.62 -25.08
CA LEU A 151 8.20 -5.54 -25.53
C LEU A 151 8.98 -4.47 -26.33
N LYS A 152 10.17 -4.11 -25.88
CA LYS A 152 11.03 -3.15 -26.59
C LYS A 152 11.50 -3.70 -27.94
N GLU A 153 11.83 -4.98 -28.02
CA GLU A 153 12.13 -5.68 -29.27
C GLU A 153 10.93 -5.67 -30.24
N LYS A 154 9.72 -5.92 -29.74
CA LYS A 154 8.49 -5.98 -30.55
C LYS A 154 8.01 -4.61 -31.03
N TYR A 155 8.05 -3.58 -30.18
CA TYR A 155 7.40 -2.29 -30.43
C TYR A 155 8.38 -1.14 -30.69
N GLY A 156 9.68 -1.34 -30.45
CA GLY A 156 10.74 -0.35 -30.73
C GLY A 156 10.47 0.98 -30.03
N ASP A 157 10.51 2.05 -30.80
CA ASP A 157 10.34 3.43 -30.34
C ASP A 157 8.87 3.83 -30.14
N SER A 158 7.92 2.94 -30.45
CA SER A 158 6.51 3.17 -30.14
C SER A 158 6.22 3.07 -28.65
N ILE A 159 7.17 2.56 -27.86
CA ILE A 159 7.06 2.49 -26.40
C ILE A 159 8.27 3.12 -25.71
N ARG A 160 8.03 3.70 -24.55
CA ARG A 160 9.09 4.12 -23.61
C ARG A 160 8.81 3.56 -22.22
N ILE A 161 9.86 3.36 -21.43
CA ILE A 161 9.76 2.84 -20.07
C ILE A 161 10.25 3.93 -19.14
N LYS A 162 9.44 4.24 -18.09
CA LYS A 162 9.74 5.28 -17.12
C LYS A 162 9.78 4.70 -15.71
N VAL A 163 10.86 4.99 -14.97
CA VAL A 163 11.08 4.51 -13.61
C VAL A 163 11.27 5.69 -12.67
N ILE A 164 10.40 5.80 -11.65
CA ILE A 164 10.42 6.87 -10.65
C ILE A 164 10.81 6.25 -9.30
N GLY A 165 11.72 6.90 -8.55
CA GLY A 165 12.09 6.54 -7.19
C GLY A 165 13.57 6.36 -6.91
N ASP A 166 14.40 6.12 -7.94
CA ASP A 166 15.86 6.05 -7.84
C ASP A 166 16.51 6.78 -9.03
N GLU A 167 16.99 7.97 -8.80
CA GLU A 167 17.67 8.79 -9.82
C GLU A 167 18.99 8.18 -10.33
N ASN A 168 19.56 7.23 -9.59
CA ASN A 168 20.78 6.54 -9.97
C ASN A 168 20.52 5.26 -10.76
N TYR A 169 19.27 4.81 -10.84
CA TYR A 169 18.93 3.61 -11.60
C TYR A 169 19.19 3.81 -13.10
N ARG A 170 19.85 2.84 -13.70
CA ARG A 170 20.15 2.83 -15.14
C ARG A 170 19.96 1.44 -15.70
N ASN A 171 19.24 1.35 -16.80
CA ASN A 171 19.18 0.14 -17.62
C ASN A 171 19.41 0.53 -19.08
N LYS A 172 20.56 0.14 -19.63
CA LYS A 172 20.97 0.52 -21.00
C LYS A 172 20.15 -0.20 -22.06
N GLU A 173 19.75 -1.43 -21.81
CA GLU A 173 19.00 -2.26 -22.76
C GLU A 173 17.58 -1.73 -22.98
N LEU A 174 16.99 -1.15 -21.94
CA LEU A 174 15.67 -0.54 -21.95
C LEU A 174 15.69 0.99 -22.12
N ASP A 175 16.88 1.58 -22.30
CA ASP A 175 17.12 3.04 -22.33
C ASP A 175 16.50 3.78 -21.13
N ILE A 176 16.63 3.20 -19.92
CA ILE A 176 16.07 3.77 -18.71
C ILE A 176 17.09 4.63 -17.99
N LYS A 177 16.68 5.87 -17.69
CA LYS A 177 17.29 6.75 -16.71
C LYS A 177 16.28 6.98 -15.60
N GLY A 178 16.55 6.48 -14.40
CA GLY A 178 15.65 6.64 -13.27
C GLY A 178 15.48 8.11 -12.88
N ILE A 179 14.33 8.44 -12.29
CA ILE A 179 13.94 9.78 -11.85
C ILE A 179 13.79 9.76 -10.33
N ALA A 180 14.31 10.80 -9.66
CA ALA A 180 14.08 10.98 -8.22
C ALA A 180 12.59 11.16 -7.94
N TRP A 181 12.08 10.49 -6.91
CA TRP A 181 10.74 10.77 -6.41
C TRP A 181 10.75 12.05 -5.57
N SER A 182 9.79 12.92 -5.80
CA SER A 182 9.46 14.02 -4.90
C SER A 182 7.95 14.17 -4.81
N ARG A 183 7.47 14.60 -3.65
CA ARG A 183 6.03 14.81 -3.43
C ARG A 183 5.44 15.87 -4.36
N GLU A 184 6.24 16.87 -4.70
CA GLU A 184 5.84 18.00 -5.55
C GLU A 184 5.61 17.57 -7.00
N ASN A 185 6.38 16.60 -7.48
CA ASN A 185 6.36 16.17 -8.88
C ASN A 185 5.63 14.84 -9.11
N GLU A 186 5.24 14.14 -8.03
CA GLU A 186 4.71 12.77 -8.12
C GLU A 186 3.56 12.63 -9.11
N ILE A 187 2.53 13.48 -8.99
CA ILE A 187 1.35 13.41 -9.85
C ILE A 187 1.70 13.74 -11.30
N ASP A 188 2.56 14.71 -11.51
CA ASP A 188 3.02 15.11 -12.82
C ASP A 188 3.79 13.97 -13.52
N GLU A 189 4.72 13.35 -12.79
CA GLU A 189 5.53 12.25 -13.30
C GLU A 189 4.70 10.98 -13.56
N LEU A 190 3.77 10.65 -12.64
CA LEU A 190 2.86 9.51 -12.80
C LEU A 190 1.91 9.71 -13.98
N SER A 191 1.42 10.94 -14.19
CA SER A 191 0.46 11.26 -15.26
C SER A 191 1.03 11.11 -16.69
N GLU A 192 2.33 10.90 -16.82
CA GLU A 192 2.95 10.53 -18.09
C GLU A 192 2.80 9.05 -18.44
N PHE A 193 2.39 8.20 -17.49
CA PHE A 193 2.19 6.77 -17.74
C PHE A 193 0.90 6.53 -18.53
N ASP A 194 0.99 5.67 -19.53
CA ASP A 194 -0.17 5.09 -20.22
C ASP A 194 -0.56 3.73 -19.63
N ILE A 195 0.42 3.05 -19.04
CA ILE A 195 0.28 1.73 -18.41
C ILE A 195 1.13 1.75 -17.14
N GLY A 196 0.53 1.47 -15.99
CA GLY A 196 1.25 1.33 -14.73
C GLY A 196 1.57 -0.13 -14.44
N ILE A 197 2.81 -0.46 -14.08
CA ILE A 197 3.17 -1.83 -13.71
C ILE A 197 3.57 -1.94 -12.24
N MET A 198 3.17 -3.06 -11.59
CA MET A 198 3.56 -3.37 -10.23
C MET A 198 3.94 -4.86 -10.11
N PRO A 199 5.13 -5.23 -10.60
CA PRO A 199 5.65 -6.57 -10.41
C PRO A 199 6.02 -6.81 -8.93
N LEU A 200 5.62 -7.97 -8.41
CA LEU A 200 5.92 -8.45 -7.06
C LEU A 200 6.25 -9.95 -7.12
N PRO A 201 7.20 -10.41 -6.29
CA PRO A 201 7.37 -11.85 -6.09
C PRO A 201 6.19 -12.42 -5.29
N ASP A 202 5.87 -13.69 -5.48
CA ASP A 202 4.89 -14.38 -4.63
C ASP A 202 5.58 -14.89 -3.37
N ASP A 203 5.75 -13.99 -2.41
CA ASP A 203 6.32 -14.28 -1.09
C ASP A 203 5.49 -13.67 0.04
N GLU A 204 5.75 -14.11 1.26
CA GLU A 204 4.98 -13.68 2.43
C GLU A 204 5.09 -12.17 2.69
N TRP A 205 6.21 -11.54 2.34
CA TRP A 205 6.37 -10.09 2.45
C TRP A 205 5.45 -9.36 1.48
N SER A 206 5.44 -9.79 0.22
CA SER A 206 4.62 -9.18 -0.84
C SER A 206 3.12 -9.36 -0.60
N LYS A 207 2.70 -10.48 0.02
CA LYS A 207 1.29 -10.68 0.43
C LYS A 207 0.82 -9.65 1.45
N GLY A 208 1.72 -9.11 2.27
CA GLY A 208 1.39 -8.04 3.22
C GLY A 208 1.32 -6.64 2.63
N LYS A 209 1.68 -6.45 1.37
CA LYS A 209 1.57 -5.15 0.70
C LYS A 209 0.11 -4.74 0.50
N CYS A 210 -0.16 -3.44 0.60
CA CYS A 210 -1.52 -2.89 0.52
C CYS A 210 -1.86 -2.22 -0.82
N GLY A 211 -1.08 -2.49 -1.87
CA GLY A 211 -1.44 -2.13 -3.24
C GLY A 211 -1.31 -0.64 -3.61
N LEU A 212 -0.66 0.19 -2.79
CA LEU A 212 -0.60 1.65 -2.95
C LEU A 212 -0.30 2.08 -4.39
N LYS A 213 0.76 1.55 -5.02
CA LYS A 213 1.15 1.92 -6.40
C LYS A 213 0.03 1.64 -7.41
N GLY A 214 -0.59 0.47 -7.32
CA GLY A 214 -1.73 0.12 -8.17
C GLY A 214 -2.88 1.10 -8.00
N LEU A 215 -3.19 1.47 -6.75
CA LEU A 215 -4.24 2.44 -6.44
C LEU A 215 -3.90 3.85 -6.93
N GLU A 216 -2.62 4.27 -6.88
CA GLU A 216 -2.16 5.56 -7.43
C GLU A 216 -2.35 5.60 -8.95
N TYR A 217 -1.97 4.54 -9.68
CA TYR A 217 -2.22 4.44 -11.11
C TYR A 217 -3.71 4.52 -11.43
N MET A 218 -4.53 3.71 -10.73
CA MET A 218 -5.98 3.67 -10.91
C MET A 218 -6.63 5.03 -10.65
N ALA A 219 -6.17 5.77 -9.64
CA ALA A 219 -6.68 7.10 -9.31
C ALA A 219 -6.42 8.15 -10.41
N LEU A 220 -5.39 7.93 -11.21
CA LEU A 220 -5.02 8.79 -12.34
C LEU A 220 -5.54 8.26 -13.69
N GLU A 221 -6.51 7.33 -13.69
CA GLU A 221 -7.03 6.67 -14.89
C GLU A 221 -5.95 5.94 -15.72
N ILE A 222 -4.90 5.46 -15.06
CA ILE A 222 -3.85 4.67 -15.69
C ILE A 222 -4.17 3.20 -15.48
N PRO A 223 -4.42 2.41 -16.55
CA PRO A 223 -4.70 0.99 -16.42
C PRO A 223 -3.49 0.25 -15.83
N PRO A 224 -3.65 -0.43 -14.67
CA PRO A 224 -2.56 -1.14 -14.05
C PRO A 224 -2.43 -2.57 -14.56
N VAL A 225 -1.18 -3.06 -14.65
CA VAL A 225 -0.86 -4.49 -14.76
C VAL A 225 -0.08 -4.87 -13.51
N LEU A 226 -0.65 -5.71 -12.66
CA LEU A 226 -0.11 -6.05 -11.34
C LEU A 226 0.18 -7.55 -11.25
N SER A 227 1.17 -7.94 -10.45
CA SER A 227 1.36 -9.35 -10.09
C SER A 227 0.13 -9.89 -9.37
N ARG A 228 -0.28 -11.13 -9.67
CA ARG A 228 -1.38 -11.86 -9.01
C ARG A 228 -0.97 -12.30 -7.61
N VAL A 229 -0.69 -11.34 -6.72
CA VAL A 229 -0.14 -11.57 -5.37
C VAL A 229 -0.85 -10.67 -4.35
N GLY A 230 -1.16 -11.25 -3.19
CA GLY A 230 -1.70 -10.51 -2.04
C GLY A 230 -2.95 -9.72 -2.38
N VAL A 231 -3.01 -8.48 -1.90
CA VAL A 231 -4.16 -7.59 -2.07
C VAL A 231 -4.46 -7.22 -3.53
N ASN A 232 -3.51 -7.38 -4.45
CA ASN A 232 -3.74 -7.07 -5.85
C ASN A 232 -4.92 -7.86 -6.43
N VAL A 233 -5.13 -9.09 -5.97
CA VAL A 233 -6.27 -9.93 -6.39
C VAL A 233 -7.62 -9.46 -5.82
N GLU A 234 -7.60 -8.65 -4.78
CA GLU A 234 -8.80 -8.04 -4.17
C GLU A 234 -9.13 -6.70 -4.85
N ILE A 235 -8.10 -5.97 -5.32
CA ILE A 235 -8.24 -4.66 -5.96
C ILE A 235 -8.64 -4.81 -7.43
N ILE A 236 -8.01 -5.73 -8.15
CA ILE A 236 -8.14 -5.86 -9.60
C ILE A 236 -9.19 -6.90 -9.98
N GLN A 237 -10.18 -6.45 -10.72
CA GLN A 237 -11.06 -7.29 -11.53
C GLN A 237 -10.42 -7.44 -12.91
N ASP A 238 -9.76 -8.58 -13.12
CA ASP A 238 -8.91 -8.85 -14.31
C ASP A 238 -9.66 -8.60 -15.63
N GLY A 239 -9.10 -7.74 -16.49
CA GLY A 239 -9.68 -7.32 -17.76
C GLY A 239 -10.75 -6.22 -17.68
N VAL A 240 -11.11 -5.74 -16.49
CA VAL A 240 -12.10 -4.66 -16.29
C VAL A 240 -11.44 -3.37 -15.83
N ASN A 241 -10.84 -3.35 -14.63
CA ASN A 241 -10.22 -2.17 -14.03
C ASN A 241 -8.68 -2.26 -13.98
N GLY A 242 -8.10 -3.27 -14.62
CA GLY A 242 -6.67 -3.57 -14.67
C GLY A 242 -6.44 -5.00 -15.09
N TYR A 243 -5.19 -5.40 -15.13
CA TYR A 243 -4.78 -6.78 -15.38
C TYR A 243 -4.00 -7.36 -14.21
N LEU A 244 -4.20 -8.66 -13.96
CA LEU A 244 -3.38 -9.48 -13.07
C LEU A 244 -2.51 -10.41 -13.92
N ALA A 245 -1.19 -10.43 -13.70
CA ALA A 245 -0.28 -11.32 -14.41
C ALA A 245 0.59 -12.10 -13.44
N GLN A 246 0.89 -13.35 -13.79
CA GLN A 246 1.70 -14.27 -12.98
C GLN A 246 2.93 -14.75 -13.76
N SER A 247 2.77 -15.18 -15.01
CA SER A 247 3.88 -15.61 -15.87
C SER A 247 4.37 -14.48 -16.80
N ASN A 248 5.58 -14.63 -17.32
CA ASN A 248 6.13 -13.70 -18.29
C ASN A 248 5.26 -13.60 -19.57
N GLU A 249 4.62 -14.69 -19.97
CA GLU A 249 3.72 -14.75 -21.12
C GLU A 249 2.46 -13.93 -20.85
N GLU A 250 1.86 -14.04 -19.65
CA GLU A 250 0.71 -13.24 -19.28
C GLU A 250 1.06 -11.74 -19.20
N TRP A 251 2.22 -11.41 -18.64
CA TRP A 251 2.72 -10.03 -18.61
C TRP A 251 2.89 -9.48 -20.02
N LEU A 252 3.55 -10.24 -20.90
CA LEU A 252 3.78 -9.85 -22.29
C LEU A 252 2.47 -9.63 -23.04
N GLU A 253 1.53 -10.59 -22.94
CA GLU A 253 0.22 -10.52 -23.60
C GLU A 253 -0.58 -9.31 -23.12
N LYS A 254 -0.74 -9.14 -21.80
CA LYS A 254 -1.61 -8.13 -21.21
C LYS A 254 -1.07 -6.72 -21.45
N ILE A 255 0.23 -6.51 -21.35
CA ILE A 255 0.85 -5.22 -21.69
C ILE A 255 0.73 -4.97 -23.19
N SER A 256 0.96 -5.96 -24.06
CA SER A 256 0.79 -5.81 -25.51
C SER A 256 -0.62 -5.34 -25.88
N ARG A 257 -1.66 -5.94 -25.31
CA ARG A 257 -3.06 -5.52 -25.53
C ARG A 257 -3.29 -4.05 -25.17
N LEU A 258 -2.68 -3.57 -24.09
CA LEU A 258 -2.78 -2.16 -23.69
C LEU A 258 -1.94 -1.25 -24.60
N ILE A 259 -0.80 -1.68 -25.09
CA ILE A 259 0.00 -0.91 -26.07
C ILE A 259 -0.79 -0.74 -27.38
N GLU A 260 -1.40 -1.81 -27.87
CA GLU A 260 -2.06 -1.88 -29.17
C GLU A 260 -3.42 -1.16 -29.22
N SER A 261 -4.05 -0.86 -28.07
CA SER A 261 -5.38 -0.25 -28.01
C SER A 261 -5.47 0.92 -27.02
N GLU A 262 -5.52 2.13 -27.54
CA GLU A 262 -5.82 3.34 -26.76
C GLU A 262 -7.23 3.29 -26.16
N GLU A 263 -8.21 2.82 -26.95
CA GLU A 263 -9.60 2.69 -26.48
C GLU A 263 -9.66 1.79 -25.23
N LEU A 264 -8.93 0.66 -25.24
CA LEU A 264 -8.87 -0.25 -24.09
C LEU A 264 -8.22 0.44 -22.89
N ARG A 265 -7.12 1.19 -23.09
CA ARG A 265 -6.46 1.95 -22.00
C ARG A 265 -7.43 2.94 -21.37
N VAL A 266 -8.13 3.73 -22.19
CA VAL A 266 -9.10 4.73 -21.71
C VAL A 266 -10.27 4.08 -20.97
N LYS A 267 -10.84 3.02 -21.53
CA LYS A 267 -11.95 2.29 -20.89
C LYS A 267 -11.54 1.70 -19.55
N MET A 268 -10.43 0.99 -19.51
CA MET A 268 -9.93 0.34 -18.29
C MET A 268 -9.50 1.36 -17.24
N GLY A 269 -8.88 2.47 -17.63
CA GLY A 269 -8.51 3.56 -16.74
C GLY A 269 -9.71 4.20 -16.04
N LYS A 270 -10.82 4.42 -16.76
CA LYS A 270 -12.07 4.93 -16.17
C LYS A 270 -12.66 3.96 -15.14
N GLU A 271 -12.69 2.66 -15.43
CA GLU A 271 -13.16 1.65 -14.48
C GLU A 271 -12.21 1.52 -13.27
N ALA A 272 -10.91 1.73 -13.50
CA ALA A 272 -9.91 1.80 -12.45
C ALA A 272 -10.19 2.96 -11.48
N LEU A 273 -10.34 4.18 -11.99
CA LEU A 273 -10.69 5.36 -11.16
C LEU A 273 -11.98 5.15 -10.40
N LYS A 274 -13.03 4.66 -11.07
CA LYS A 274 -14.33 4.36 -10.43
C LYS A 274 -14.16 3.41 -9.24
N THR A 275 -13.36 2.34 -9.41
CA THR A 275 -13.07 1.38 -8.34
C THR A 275 -12.41 2.07 -7.15
N VAL A 276 -11.43 2.96 -7.39
CA VAL A 276 -10.77 3.72 -6.32
C VAL A 276 -11.76 4.64 -5.62
N GLN A 277 -12.55 5.40 -6.36
CA GLN A 277 -13.54 6.33 -5.79
C GLN A 277 -14.56 5.61 -4.91
N GLU A 278 -15.04 4.44 -5.32
CA GLU A 278 -16.06 3.69 -4.60
C GLU A 278 -15.51 2.93 -3.38
N LYS A 279 -14.27 2.40 -3.45
CA LYS A 279 -13.76 1.44 -2.45
C LYS A 279 -12.48 1.86 -1.75
N TYR A 280 -11.64 2.68 -2.37
CA TYR A 280 -10.28 2.97 -1.89
C TYR A 280 -9.98 4.47 -1.79
N SER A 281 -10.97 5.34 -1.96
CA SER A 281 -10.78 6.77 -1.70
C SER A 281 -10.88 7.08 -0.21
N THR A 282 -10.25 8.17 0.22
CA THR A 282 -10.41 8.68 1.58
C THR A 282 -11.87 8.95 1.92
N ASP A 283 -12.66 9.45 0.97
CA ASP A 283 -14.07 9.75 1.17
C ASP A 283 -14.93 8.48 1.31
N SER A 284 -14.67 7.43 0.51
CA SER A 284 -15.40 6.17 0.61
C SER A 284 -15.14 5.44 1.93
N GLN A 285 -13.91 5.53 2.46
CA GLN A 285 -13.53 4.84 3.69
C GLN A 285 -13.77 5.63 4.98
N LYS A 286 -13.97 6.95 4.89
CA LYS A 286 -14.21 7.83 6.04
C LYS A 286 -15.32 7.34 6.97
N LYS A 287 -16.45 6.91 6.42
CA LYS A 287 -17.59 6.41 7.21
C LYS A 287 -17.24 5.12 7.95
N ASN A 288 -16.53 4.20 7.29
CA ASN A 288 -16.08 2.95 7.91
C ASN A 288 -15.09 3.21 9.05
N TYR A 289 -14.14 4.11 8.82
CA TYR A 289 -13.16 4.49 9.81
C TYR A 289 -13.83 5.06 11.07
N LEU A 290 -14.76 6.01 10.91
CA LEU A 290 -15.51 6.60 12.02
C LEU A 290 -16.39 5.56 12.73
N LYS A 291 -17.04 4.67 11.99
CA LYS A 291 -17.84 3.57 12.56
C LYS A 291 -16.96 2.70 13.47
N TYR A 292 -15.82 2.25 13.00
CA TYR A 292 -14.91 1.39 13.78
C TYR A 292 -14.39 2.10 15.04
N LEU A 293 -14.06 3.39 14.95
CA LEU A 293 -13.65 4.14 16.13
C LEU A 293 -14.79 4.29 17.15
N ASN A 294 -16.03 4.50 16.72
CA ASN A 294 -17.18 4.57 17.59
C ASN A 294 -17.47 3.24 18.31
N GLU A 295 -17.27 2.10 17.62
CA GLU A 295 -17.41 0.76 18.23
C GLU A 295 -16.53 0.55 19.46
N LEU A 296 -15.44 1.33 19.63
CA LEU A 296 -14.59 1.27 20.82
C LEU A 296 -15.28 1.78 22.09
N PHE A 297 -16.31 2.62 21.92
CA PHE A 297 -17.03 3.28 23.03
C PHE A 297 -18.44 2.73 23.21
N GLU A 298 -18.93 1.91 22.28
CA GLU A 298 -20.19 1.19 22.47
C GLU A 298 -20.03 0.19 23.61
N VAL A 299 -20.71 0.47 24.71
CA VAL A 299 -20.78 -0.46 25.86
C VAL A 299 -21.50 -1.71 25.36
N LYS A 300 -20.82 -2.84 25.32
CA LYS A 300 -21.51 -4.13 25.23
C LYS A 300 -22.28 -4.29 26.55
N ASP A 301 -23.53 -3.87 26.56
CA ASP A 301 -24.45 -4.04 27.65
C ASP A 301 -24.89 -5.51 27.75
N ASN A 302 -23.92 -6.38 27.98
CA ASN A 302 -24.12 -7.82 28.18
C ASN A 302 -24.35 -8.16 29.65
N ARG A 303 -24.71 -7.18 30.53
CA ARG A 303 -24.97 -7.44 31.95
C ARG A 303 -26.46 -7.56 32.30
N GLN A 304 -27.39 -7.37 31.35
CA GLN A 304 -28.81 -7.37 31.69
C GLN A 304 -29.59 -8.70 31.53
N ASN A 305 -28.95 -9.78 31.03
CA ASN A 305 -29.67 -11.06 30.86
C ASN A 305 -29.26 -12.18 31.81
N LYS A 306 -28.76 -11.89 33.03
CA LYS A 306 -28.46 -12.94 34.00
C LYS A 306 -29.33 -12.94 35.27
N TYR A 307 -30.33 -12.06 35.38
CA TYR A 307 -31.19 -11.98 36.57
C TYR A 307 -32.70 -11.86 36.25
N SER A 308 -33.17 -12.36 35.10
CA SER A 308 -34.60 -12.44 34.83
C SER A 308 -35.23 -13.83 35.04
N ASP A 309 -34.44 -14.82 35.49
CA ASP A 309 -34.95 -16.16 35.80
C ASP A 309 -34.47 -16.60 37.20
N LEU A 310 -34.93 -15.89 38.24
CA LEU A 310 -34.99 -16.37 39.63
C LEU A 310 -36.23 -15.83 40.29
#